data_41d6938a1cd65df67d3c47eea943126e
#
_entry.id   41d6938a1cd65df67d3c47eea943126e
#
_cell.length_a   1.000
_cell.length_b   1.000
_cell.length_c   1.000
_cell.angle_alpha   90.00
_cell.angle_beta   90.00
_cell.angle_gamma   90.00
#
_symmetry.space_group_name_H-M   'P 1'
#
loop_
_entity.id
_entity.type
_entity.pdbx_description
1 polymer ?
#
loop_
_entity_poly.entity_id
_entity_poly.type
_entity_poly.pdbx_seq_one_letter_code
_entity_poly.pdbx_strand_id
1 'polypeptide(L)'
;MVKHIHAVVAEDFAALNRKVVSELHSEVPLIESIGHYIIDAGGKRMRPTLVLLCARALGYQGDRHVDLATVIEFLHTATLLHDDVVDMSELRRGRPTANVKWDNPSSVLVGDFIYSRAFELLVRIGSLPIMNVMATTTNRISEGEVLQLIHKRNPQTTEAAYLQVIRNKTAILFAAACSTAAILAGAAPVVQQKLHQFGLEVGMAFQLIDDVLDYEGSVAELGKNVGDDLAEGKPTLPLIYVLQEGSPAERALITAAIENGGLERLSDIIAVVKRSGALDHTRRQAQQRVAQALRALDLIPASPFRDGLEQVADAALNRKS
;
A
#
# COMPACT_ATOMS: atom_id res chain seq x y z
N MET A 1 16.23 -4.17 8.01
CA MET A 1 16.17 -3.58 6.67
C MET A 1 15.54 -2.19 6.68
N VAL A 2 14.28 -1.99 7.03
CA VAL A 2 13.61 -0.66 7.00
C VAL A 2 14.32 0.42 7.84
N LYS A 3 14.83 0.08 9.04
CA LYS A 3 15.61 1.03 9.87
C LYS A 3 16.86 1.58 9.18
N HIS A 4 17.47 0.79 8.30
CA HIS A 4 18.66 1.21 7.55
C HIS A 4 18.30 2.19 6.43
N ILE A 5 17.17 1.93 5.76
CA ILE A 5 16.62 2.84 4.74
C ILE A 5 16.29 4.21 5.35
N HIS A 6 15.66 4.24 6.52
CA HIS A 6 15.35 5.49 7.22
C HIS A 6 16.59 6.26 7.67
N ALA A 7 17.72 5.57 7.93
CA ALA A 7 18.96 6.22 8.32
C ALA A 7 19.52 7.13 7.21
N VAL A 8 19.29 6.79 5.93
CA VAL A 8 19.74 7.58 4.78
C VAL A 8 19.05 8.95 4.71
N VAL A 9 17.81 9.06 5.21
CA VAL A 9 16.98 10.27 5.25
C VAL A 9 16.57 10.62 6.69
N ALA A 10 17.44 10.38 7.67
CA ALA A 10 17.09 10.42 9.08
C ALA A 10 16.49 11.77 9.53
N GLU A 11 17.07 12.88 9.08
CA GLU A 11 16.60 14.23 9.43
C GLU A 11 15.22 14.50 8.81
N ASP A 12 15.05 14.21 7.51
CA ASP A 12 13.78 14.36 6.81
C ASP A 12 12.71 13.45 7.40
N PHE A 13 13.07 12.20 7.76
CA PHE A 13 12.17 11.26 8.39
C PHE A 13 11.73 11.71 9.79
N ALA A 14 12.63 12.30 10.57
CA ALA A 14 12.29 12.90 11.86
C ALA A 14 11.37 14.12 11.67
N ALA A 15 11.63 14.96 10.66
CA ALA A 15 10.77 16.09 10.31
C ALA A 15 9.38 15.63 9.87
N LEU A 16 9.30 14.58 9.04
CA LEU A 16 8.04 13.95 8.64
C LEU A 16 7.22 13.51 9.86
N ASN A 17 7.83 12.78 10.81
CA ASN A 17 7.10 12.29 11.98
C ASN A 17 6.55 13.45 12.84
N ARG A 18 7.33 14.52 13.03
CA ARG A 18 6.84 15.72 13.71
C ARG A 18 5.68 16.39 12.94
N LYS A 19 5.82 16.49 11.62
CA LYS A 19 4.81 17.11 10.75
C LYS A 19 3.50 16.33 10.77
N VAL A 20 3.54 15.01 10.64
CA VAL A 20 2.37 14.14 10.73
C VAL A 20 1.60 14.37 12.02
N VAL A 21 2.29 14.43 13.16
CA VAL A 21 1.65 14.68 14.45
C VAL A 21 1.06 16.10 14.53
N SER A 22 1.79 17.12 14.10
CA SER A 22 1.32 18.52 14.18
C SER A 22 0.13 18.81 13.27
N GLU A 23 0.02 18.14 12.12
CA GLU A 23 -1.09 18.33 11.17
C GLU A 23 -2.36 17.56 11.56
N LEU A 24 -2.30 16.69 12.57
CA LEU A 24 -3.49 16.05 13.16
C LEU A 24 -4.22 16.95 14.14
N HIS A 25 -3.66 18.12 14.48
CA HIS A 25 -4.30 19.03 15.43
C HIS A 25 -5.70 19.46 14.98
N SER A 26 -6.65 19.39 15.90
CA SER A 26 -8.05 19.79 15.71
C SER A 26 -8.65 20.27 17.02
N GLU A 27 -9.57 21.24 16.94
CA GLU A 27 -10.37 21.65 18.10
C GLU A 27 -11.39 20.59 18.55
N VAL A 28 -11.57 19.53 17.73
CA VAL A 28 -12.46 18.40 18.04
C VAL A 28 -11.66 17.25 18.64
N PRO A 29 -11.76 16.96 19.95
CA PRO A 29 -10.88 15.99 20.63
C PRO A 29 -10.96 14.56 20.05
N LEU A 30 -12.12 14.17 19.50
CA LEU A 30 -12.29 12.85 18.91
C LEU A 30 -11.42 12.66 17.67
N ILE A 31 -11.27 13.69 16.84
CA ILE A 31 -10.39 13.67 15.66
C ILE A 31 -8.95 13.42 16.07
N GLU A 32 -8.44 14.16 17.05
CA GLU A 32 -7.09 13.97 17.56
C GLU A 32 -6.90 12.57 18.15
N SER A 33 -7.88 12.10 18.95
CA SER A 33 -7.80 10.79 19.59
C SER A 33 -7.69 9.64 18.59
N ILE A 34 -8.53 9.63 17.55
CA ILE A 34 -8.51 8.60 16.50
C ILE A 34 -7.29 8.78 15.58
N GLY A 35 -6.97 10.02 15.18
CA GLY A 35 -5.81 10.34 14.36
C GLY A 35 -4.50 9.87 14.99
N HIS A 36 -4.27 10.18 16.26
CA HIS A 36 -3.11 9.67 17.00
C HIS A 36 -3.13 8.16 17.15
N TYR A 37 -4.28 7.57 17.46
CA TYR A 37 -4.41 6.12 17.61
C TYR A 37 -3.94 5.35 16.37
N ILE A 38 -4.37 5.76 15.16
CA ILE A 38 -3.97 5.10 13.93
C ILE A 38 -2.50 5.36 13.57
N ILE A 39 -2.01 6.57 13.81
CA ILE A 39 -0.61 6.93 13.54
C ILE A 39 0.36 6.21 14.50
N ASP A 40 0.01 6.12 15.79
CA ASP A 40 0.81 5.46 16.83
C ASP A 40 0.77 3.92 16.73
N ALA A 41 -0.18 3.34 15.99
CA ALA A 41 -0.15 1.93 15.64
C ALA A 41 1.10 1.57 14.81
N GLY A 42 1.89 2.56 14.39
CA GLY A 42 3.15 2.39 13.69
C GLY A 42 2.94 2.09 12.20
N GLY A 43 3.97 1.51 11.60
CA GLY A 43 4.01 1.15 10.19
C GLY A 43 5.40 1.39 9.62
N LYS A 44 5.66 0.79 8.47
CA LYS A 44 6.97 0.88 7.82
C LYS A 44 7.21 2.23 7.14
N ARG A 45 6.19 3.09 7.02
CA ARG A 45 6.27 4.41 6.38
C ARG A 45 6.94 4.38 4.99
N MET A 46 6.75 3.28 4.24
CA MET A 46 7.44 3.08 2.97
C MET A 46 7.07 4.13 1.93
N ARG A 47 5.78 4.46 1.80
CA ARG A 47 5.31 5.44 0.82
C ARG A 47 5.88 6.84 1.06
N PRO A 48 5.79 7.44 2.26
CA PRO A 48 6.41 8.73 2.50
C PRO A 48 7.94 8.69 2.42
N THR A 49 8.59 7.57 2.80
CA THR A 49 10.04 7.40 2.64
C THR A 49 10.46 7.46 1.18
N LEU A 50 9.65 6.93 0.25
CA LEU A 50 9.90 7.07 -1.19
C LEU A 50 9.90 8.52 -1.66
N VAL A 51 9.00 9.36 -1.13
CA VAL A 51 9.02 10.81 -1.42
C VAL A 51 10.33 11.43 -1.00
N LEU A 52 10.78 11.15 0.24
CA LEU A 52 12.02 11.70 0.78
C LEU A 52 13.24 11.26 -0.03
N LEU A 53 13.36 9.97 -0.32
CA LEU A 53 14.45 9.40 -1.10
C LEU A 53 14.48 9.94 -2.52
N CYS A 54 13.33 9.97 -3.23
CA CYS A 54 13.26 10.47 -4.60
C CYS A 54 13.65 11.95 -4.68
N ALA A 55 13.13 12.79 -3.78
CA ALA A 55 13.48 14.21 -3.74
C ALA A 55 14.99 14.41 -3.54
N ARG A 56 15.58 13.73 -2.56
CA ARG A 56 17.01 13.84 -2.26
C ARG A 56 17.91 13.22 -3.35
N ALA A 57 17.49 12.11 -3.96
CA ALA A 57 18.21 11.51 -5.09
C ALA A 57 18.30 12.43 -6.31
N LEU A 58 17.31 13.31 -6.46
CA LEU A 58 17.26 14.34 -7.50
C LEU A 58 17.88 15.68 -7.07
N GLY A 59 18.51 15.74 -5.90
CA GLY A 59 19.22 16.94 -5.42
C GLY A 59 18.32 18.04 -4.86
N TYR A 60 17.06 17.75 -4.53
CA TYR A 60 16.17 18.74 -3.92
C TYR A 60 16.66 19.20 -2.56
N GLN A 61 16.81 20.52 -2.37
CA GLN A 61 17.37 21.14 -1.15
C GLN A 61 16.29 21.80 -0.26
N GLY A 62 15.05 21.90 -0.73
CA GLY A 62 13.97 22.51 0.05
C GLY A 62 13.39 21.57 1.11
N ASP A 63 12.34 22.02 1.77
CA ASP A 63 11.62 21.33 2.84
C ASP A 63 10.22 20.83 2.46
N ARG A 64 9.66 21.29 1.33
CA ARG A 64 8.31 20.92 0.87
C ARG A 64 8.14 19.42 0.58
N HIS A 65 9.24 18.67 0.40
CA HIS A 65 9.17 17.20 0.27
C HIS A 65 8.69 16.54 1.57
N VAL A 66 8.88 17.17 2.73
CA VAL A 66 8.32 16.70 4.01
C VAL A 66 6.79 16.90 4.03
N ASP A 67 6.30 18.05 3.56
CA ASP A 67 4.87 18.28 3.40
C ASP A 67 4.25 17.26 2.42
N LEU A 68 4.91 17.04 1.29
CA LEU A 68 4.47 16.05 0.30
C LEU A 68 4.47 14.62 0.85
N ALA A 69 5.49 14.23 1.61
CA ALA A 69 5.54 12.95 2.29
C ALA A 69 4.41 12.81 3.33
N THR A 70 4.06 13.89 4.02
CA THR A 70 2.91 13.94 4.94
C THR A 70 1.59 13.75 4.20
N VAL A 71 1.40 14.39 3.04
CA VAL A 71 0.24 14.18 2.17
C VAL A 71 0.07 12.71 1.82
N ILE A 72 1.13 12.07 1.34
CA ILE A 72 1.11 10.65 0.96
C ILE A 72 0.75 9.76 2.15
N GLU A 73 1.29 10.04 3.33
CA GLU A 73 0.97 9.26 4.53
C GLU A 73 -0.47 9.50 5.00
N PHE A 74 -0.97 10.74 4.91
CA PHE A 74 -2.35 11.06 5.28
C PHE A 74 -3.37 10.40 4.35
N LEU A 75 -3.15 10.45 3.04
CA LEU A 75 -4.03 9.75 2.10
C LEU A 75 -4.04 8.23 2.37
N HIS A 76 -2.86 7.64 2.62
CA HIS A 76 -2.80 6.24 3.02
C HIS A 76 -3.52 5.96 4.33
N THR A 77 -3.35 6.82 5.34
CA THR A 77 -4.00 6.65 6.66
C THR A 77 -5.51 6.79 6.56
N ALA A 78 -6.01 7.74 5.77
CA ALA A 78 -7.44 7.91 5.51
C ALA A 78 -8.04 6.67 4.84
N THR A 79 -7.37 6.11 3.82
CA THR A 79 -7.84 4.86 3.18
C THR A 79 -7.86 3.70 4.17
N LEU A 80 -6.89 3.58 5.09
CA LEU A 80 -6.93 2.54 6.12
C LEU A 80 -8.15 2.64 7.03
N LEU A 81 -8.53 3.86 7.46
CA LEU A 81 -9.71 4.08 8.31
C LEU A 81 -11.01 3.73 7.57
N HIS A 82 -11.09 4.00 6.26
CA HIS A 82 -12.23 3.65 5.44
C HIS A 82 -12.27 2.13 5.15
N ASP A 83 -11.14 1.54 4.79
CA ASP A 83 -11.02 0.11 4.49
C ASP A 83 -11.43 -0.76 5.68
N ASP A 84 -11.01 -0.38 6.91
CA ASP A 84 -11.38 -1.12 8.12
C ASP A 84 -12.91 -1.20 8.31
N VAL A 85 -13.64 -0.17 7.90
CA VAL A 85 -15.11 -0.15 7.93
C VAL A 85 -15.70 -0.98 6.79
N VAL A 86 -15.20 -0.81 5.56
CA VAL A 86 -15.69 -1.52 4.36
C VAL A 86 -15.46 -3.02 4.45
N ASP A 87 -14.32 -3.42 4.98
CA ASP A 87 -13.92 -4.83 5.12
C ASP A 87 -14.37 -5.43 6.46
N MET A 88 -15.01 -4.62 7.35
CA MET A 88 -15.42 -5.03 8.70
C MET A 88 -14.25 -5.61 9.51
N SER A 89 -13.06 -5.05 9.35
CA SER A 89 -11.85 -5.52 9.99
C SER A 89 -11.87 -5.27 11.49
N GLU A 90 -11.49 -6.27 12.29
CA GLU A 90 -11.45 -6.16 13.75
C GLU A 90 -10.07 -5.80 14.28
N LEU A 91 -9.02 -6.19 13.57
CA LEU A 91 -7.62 -6.01 13.98
C LEU A 91 -6.78 -5.37 12.89
N ARG A 92 -5.93 -4.43 13.30
CA ARG A 92 -4.88 -3.84 12.46
C ARG A 92 -3.60 -3.68 13.26
N ARG A 93 -2.51 -4.28 12.76
CA ARG A 93 -1.19 -4.27 13.43
C ARG A 93 -1.25 -4.75 14.88
N GLY A 94 -2.06 -5.78 15.15
CA GLY A 94 -2.22 -6.37 16.46
C GLY A 94 -3.03 -5.55 17.47
N ARG A 95 -3.71 -4.46 17.01
CA ARG A 95 -4.61 -3.63 17.82
C ARG A 95 -6.02 -3.64 17.24
N PRO A 96 -7.07 -3.46 18.06
CA PRO A 96 -8.41 -3.22 17.55
C PRO A 96 -8.43 -2.08 16.53
N THR A 97 -9.21 -2.22 15.47
CA THR A 97 -9.40 -1.16 14.49
C THR A 97 -10.15 0.04 15.08
N ALA A 98 -10.10 1.21 14.44
CA ALA A 98 -10.77 2.40 14.94
C ALA A 98 -12.30 2.23 15.00
N ASN A 99 -12.89 1.56 14.00
CA ASN A 99 -14.32 1.25 13.94
C ASN A 99 -14.79 0.31 15.06
N VAL A 100 -13.92 -0.63 15.51
CA VAL A 100 -14.23 -1.50 16.67
C VAL A 100 -14.09 -0.75 17.98
N LYS A 101 -13.07 0.12 18.09
CA LYS A 101 -12.79 0.84 19.34
C LYS A 101 -13.74 2.00 19.59
N TRP A 102 -14.19 2.68 18.55
CA TRP A 102 -15.17 3.78 18.61
C TRP A 102 -16.45 3.37 17.92
N ASP A 103 -16.59 3.60 16.64
CA ASP A 103 -17.68 3.15 15.76
C ASP A 103 -17.36 3.41 14.28
N ASN A 104 -18.17 2.88 13.37
CA ASN A 104 -18.03 3.11 11.93
C ASN A 104 -18.14 4.59 11.53
N PRO A 105 -19.17 5.36 11.99
CA PRO A 105 -19.26 6.78 11.67
C PRO A 105 -18.03 7.57 12.07
N SER A 106 -17.49 7.35 13.27
CA SER A 106 -16.29 8.05 13.75
C SER A 106 -15.06 7.71 12.90
N SER A 107 -14.88 6.44 12.53
CA SER A 107 -13.78 6.02 11.67
C SER A 107 -13.85 6.68 10.29
N VAL A 108 -15.03 6.68 9.66
CA VAL A 108 -15.24 7.30 8.35
C VAL A 108 -14.99 8.80 8.40
N LEU A 109 -15.61 9.52 9.35
CA LEU A 109 -15.50 10.98 9.43
C LEU A 109 -14.10 11.47 9.78
N VAL A 110 -13.34 10.72 10.60
CA VAL A 110 -11.94 11.05 10.86
C VAL A 110 -11.07 10.73 9.65
N GLY A 111 -11.39 9.67 8.90
CA GLY A 111 -10.78 9.41 7.60
C GLY A 111 -10.97 10.58 6.63
N ASP A 112 -12.20 11.12 6.54
CA ASP A 112 -12.51 12.30 5.72
C ASP A 112 -11.75 13.56 6.18
N PHE A 113 -11.60 13.76 7.50
CA PHE A 113 -10.80 14.86 8.04
C PHE A 113 -9.34 14.75 7.61
N ILE A 114 -8.71 13.58 7.78
CA ILE A 114 -7.31 13.35 7.41
C ILE A 114 -7.12 13.51 5.89
N TYR A 115 -8.08 13.01 5.10
CA TYR A 115 -8.11 13.18 3.65
C TYR A 115 -8.18 14.66 3.26
N SER A 116 -9.09 15.42 3.86
CA SER A 116 -9.23 16.87 3.62
C SER A 116 -7.96 17.63 4.02
N ARG A 117 -7.34 17.26 5.14
CA ARG A 117 -6.08 17.86 5.61
C ARG A 117 -4.93 17.59 4.62
N ALA A 118 -4.89 16.44 3.97
CA ALA A 118 -3.93 16.15 2.90
C ALA A 118 -4.09 17.13 1.73
N PHE A 119 -5.32 17.47 1.34
CA PHE A 119 -5.57 18.46 0.28
C PHE A 119 -5.22 19.90 0.70
N GLU A 120 -5.44 20.29 1.96
CA GLU A 120 -4.95 21.58 2.47
C GLU A 120 -3.42 21.67 2.37
N LEU A 121 -2.70 20.60 2.69
CA LEU A 121 -1.24 20.54 2.52
C LEU A 121 -0.84 20.67 1.05
N LEU A 122 -1.54 20.00 0.13
CA LEU A 122 -1.30 20.12 -1.31
C LEU A 122 -1.48 21.57 -1.81
N VAL A 123 -2.50 22.27 -1.32
CA VAL A 123 -2.71 23.69 -1.63
C VAL A 123 -1.53 24.52 -1.12
N ARG A 124 -1.04 24.27 0.10
CA ARG A 124 0.14 24.96 0.68
C ARG A 124 1.42 24.68 -0.11
N ILE A 125 1.61 23.48 -0.66
CA ILE A 125 2.73 23.17 -1.57
C ILE A 125 2.66 24.04 -2.84
N GLY A 126 1.45 24.39 -3.30
CA GLY A 126 1.24 25.38 -4.35
C GLY A 126 1.70 24.95 -5.76
N SER A 127 1.67 23.65 -6.06
CA SER A 127 2.05 23.09 -7.36
C SER A 127 0.87 22.43 -8.06
N LEU A 128 0.33 23.07 -9.12
CA LEU A 128 -0.74 22.50 -9.92
C LEU A 128 -0.38 21.15 -10.55
N PRO A 129 0.84 20.91 -11.07
CA PRO A 129 1.22 19.59 -11.56
C PRO A 129 1.14 18.50 -10.48
N ILE A 130 1.62 18.78 -9.25
CA ILE A 130 1.51 17.84 -8.13
C ILE A 130 0.04 17.63 -7.76
N MET A 131 -0.75 18.70 -7.65
CA MET A 131 -2.18 18.63 -7.36
C MET A 131 -2.91 17.76 -8.37
N ASN A 132 -2.63 17.91 -9.67
CA ASN A 132 -3.24 17.12 -10.73
C ASN A 132 -2.91 15.63 -10.61
N VAL A 133 -1.64 15.28 -10.34
CA VAL A 133 -1.22 13.89 -10.10
C VAL A 133 -1.98 13.33 -8.90
N MET A 134 -2.04 14.06 -7.80
CA MET A 134 -2.69 13.58 -6.56
C MET A 134 -4.20 13.44 -6.72
N ALA A 135 -4.87 14.39 -7.35
CA ALA A 135 -6.31 14.31 -7.64
C ALA A 135 -6.65 13.11 -8.53
N THR A 136 -5.86 12.86 -9.58
CA THR A 136 -6.02 11.68 -10.42
C THR A 136 -5.74 10.39 -9.64
N THR A 137 -4.73 10.39 -8.78
CA THR A 137 -4.36 9.23 -7.96
C THR A 137 -5.48 8.86 -6.99
N THR A 138 -6.05 9.83 -6.28
CA THR A 138 -7.14 9.58 -5.33
C THR A 138 -8.41 9.07 -6.02
N ASN A 139 -8.73 9.60 -7.21
CA ASN A 139 -9.82 9.06 -8.03
C ASN A 139 -9.56 7.59 -8.41
N ARG A 140 -8.34 7.26 -8.88
CA ARG A 140 -7.97 5.87 -9.22
C ARG A 140 -8.01 4.94 -8.02
N ILE A 141 -7.64 5.40 -6.83
CA ILE A 141 -7.77 4.61 -5.60
C ILE A 141 -9.25 4.28 -5.35
N SER A 142 -10.13 5.26 -5.41
CA SER A 142 -11.57 5.06 -5.25
C SER A 142 -12.16 4.09 -6.28
N GLU A 143 -11.75 4.21 -7.56
CA GLU A 143 -12.12 3.24 -8.60
C GLU A 143 -11.60 1.82 -8.25
N GLY A 144 -10.39 1.70 -7.72
CA GLY A 144 -9.78 0.44 -7.29
C GLY A 144 -10.55 -0.23 -6.16
N GLU A 145 -11.02 0.55 -5.18
CA GLU A 145 -11.88 0.05 -4.09
C GLU A 145 -13.22 -0.49 -4.62
N VAL A 146 -13.88 0.27 -5.49
CA VAL A 146 -15.14 -0.18 -6.10
C VAL A 146 -14.92 -1.43 -6.97
N LEU A 147 -13.83 -1.50 -7.74
CA LEU A 147 -13.49 -2.70 -8.51
C LEU A 147 -13.27 -3.91 -7.59
N GLN A 148 -12.60 -3.73 -6.45
CA GLN A 148 -12.44 -4.81 -5.47
C GLN A 148 -13.79 -5.31 -4.96
N LEU A 149 -14.73 -4.42 -4.65
CA LEU A 149 -16.08 -4.79 -4.22
C LEU A 149 -16.83 -5.60 -5.30
N ILE A 150 -16.70 -5.23 -6.58
CA ILE A 150 -17.33 -5.95 -7.71
C ILE A 150 -16.76 -7.36 -7.84
N HIS A 151 -15.46 -7.54 -7.58
CA HIS A 151 -14.78 -8.83 -7.68
C HIS A 151 -14.85 -9.67 -6.40
N LYS A 152 -15.29 -9.09 -5.29
CA LYS A 152 -15.45 -9.79 -4.01
C LYS A 152 -16.44 -10.96 -4.19
N ARG A 153 -16.07 -12.14 -3.70
CA ARG A 153 -16.84 -13.39 -3.82
C ARG A 153 -17.11 -13.85 -5.26
N ASN A 154 -16.32 -13.42 -6.22
CA ASN A 154 -16.46 -13.80 -7.60
C ASN A 154 -15.32 -14.74 -8.06
N PRO A 155 -15.54 -16.06 -8.15
CA PRO A 155 -14.53 -17.02 -8.58
C PRO A 155 -14.17 -16.92 -10.08
N GLN A 156 -14.89 -16.12 -10.87
CA GLN A 156 -14.58 -15.84 -12.27
C GLN A 156 -13.61 -14.66 -12.44
N THR A 157 -13.11 -14.08 -11.35
CA THR A 157 -12.12 -12.99 -11.41
C THR A 157 -10.86 -13.47 -12.10
N THR A 158 -10.49 -12.79 -13.18
CA THR A 158 -9.28 -13.10 -13.94
C THR A 158 -8.05 -12.49 -13.29
N GLU A 159 -6.85 -13.03 -13.59
CA GLU A 159 -5.59 -12.44 -13.19
C GLU A 159 -5.47 -10.97 -13.64
N ALA A 160 -5.89 -10.65 -14.87
CA ALA A 160 -5.86 -9.28 -15.39
C ALA A 160 -6.75 -8.33 -14.56
N ALA A 161 -7.96 -8.76 -14.17
CA ALA A 161 -8.86 -7.99 -13.31
C ALA A 161 -8.24 -7.77 -11.91
N TYR A 162 -7.69 -8.81 -11.31
CA TYR A 162 -6.98 -8.74 -10.04
C TYR A 162 -5.79 -7.76 -10.10
N LEU A 163 -4.94 -7.86 -11.13
CA LEU A 163 -3.81 -6.93 -11.32
C LEU A 163 -4.26 -5.48 -11.48
N GLN A 164 -5.42 -5.25 -12.11
CA GLN A 164 -6.00 -3.92 -12.21
C GLN A 164 -6.44 -3.38 -10.83
N VAL A 165 -7.06 -4.22 -10.01
CA VAL A 165 -7.44 -3.85 -8.64
C VAL A 165 -6.22 -3.42 -7.83
N ILE A 166 -5.19 -4.26 -7.72
CA ILE A 166 -4.00 -3.95 -6.92
C ILE A 166 -3.20 -2.77 -7.47
N ARG A 167 -3.21 -2.56 -8.78
CA ARG A 167 -2.62 -1.38 -9.42
C ARG A 167 -3.31 -0.11 -8.95
N ASN A 168 -4.65 -0.07 -9.03
CA ASN A 168 -5.42 1.13 -8.72
C ASN A 168 -5.52 1.37 -7.21
N LYS A 169 -5.81 0.33 -6.42
CA LYS A 169 -5.97 0.45 -4.97
C LYS A 169 -4.64 0.72 -4.26
N THR A 170 -3.58 0.00 -4.60
CA THR A 170 -2.33 -0.02 -3.83
C THR A 170 -1.17 0.66 -4.55
N ALA A 171 -0.84 0.23 -5.78
CA ALA A 171 0.41 0.61 -6.43
C ALA A 171 0.41 2.06 -6.92
N ILE A 172 -0.73 2.62 -7.28
CA ILE A 172 -0.82 3.98 -7.82
C ILE A 172 -0.35 5.05 -6.81
N LEU A 173 -0.54 4.84 -5.49
CA LEU A 173 -0.07 5.79 -4.48
C LEU A 173 1.47 5.72 -4.31
N PHE A 174 2.08 4.56 -4.51
CA PHE A 174 3.55 4.44 -4.58
C PHE A 174 4.10 5.17 -5.82
N ALA A 175 3.43 5.03 -6.97
CA ALA A 175 3.79 5.74 -8.20
C ALA A 175 3.67 7.27 -8.02
N ALA A 176 2.58 7.73 -7.41
CA ALA A 176 2.36 9.14 -7.11
C ALA A 176 3.42 9.70 -6.15
N ALA A 177 3.79 8.96 -5.11
CA ALA A 177 4.85 9.35 -4.17
C ALA A 177 6.18 9.65 -4.90
N CYS A 178 6.58 8.78 -5.82
CA CYS A 178 7.82 8.93 -6.57
C CYS A 178 7.73 10.03 -7.64
N SER A 179 6.65 10.08 -8.41
CA SER A 179 6.50 11.05 -9.50
C SER A 179 6.30 12.48 -9.00
N THR A 180 5.54 12.68 -7.92
CA THR A 180 5.34 14.01 -7.33
C THR A 180 6.60 14.56 -6.67
N ALA A 181 7.43 13.69 -6.08
CA ALA A 181 8.76 14.08 -5.61
C ALA A 181 9.67 14.54 -6.76
N ALA A 182 9.59 13.86 -7.92
CA ALA A 182 10.33 14.26 -9.12
C ALA A 182 9.83 15.61 -9.69
N ILE A 183 8.52 15.84 -9.69
CA ILE A 183 7.93 17.13 -10.09
C ILE A 183 8.42 18.23 -9.13
N LEU A 184 8.38 17.99 -7.82
CA LEU A 184 8.82 18.94 -6.80
C LEU A 184 10.29 19.31 -6.97
N ALA A 185 11.13 18.34 -7.34
CA ALA A 185 12.55 18.54 -7.61
C ALA A 185 12.84 19.21 -8.97
N GLY A 186 11.82 19.51 -9.80
CA GLY A 186 11.99 20.10 -11.11
C GLY A 186 12.62 19.17 -12.15
N ALA A 187 12.50 17.86 -11.97
CA ALA A 187 13.09 16.87 -12.87
C ALA A 187 12.44 16.89 -14.26
N ALA A 188 13.19 16.49 -15.28
CA ALA A 188 12.66 16.39 -16.64
C ALA A 188 11.51 15.36 -16.73
N PRO A 189 10.54 15.53 -17.66
CA PRO A 189 9.38 14.64 -17.78
C PRO A 189 9.73 13.15 -17.90
N VAL A 190 10.82 12.81 -18.58
CA VAL A 190 11.30 11.42 -18.71
C VAL A 190 11.70 10.84 -17.34
N VAL A 191 12.32 11.63 -16.47
CA VAL A 191 12.70 11.22 -15.11
C VAL A 191 11.46 11.07 -14.23
N GLN A 192 10.50 11.99 -14.35
CA GLN A 192 9.20 11.89 -13.66
C GLN A 192 8.47 10.60 -14.04
N GLN A 193 8.45 10.24 -15.33
CA GLN A 193 7.84 9.01 -15.82
C GLN A 193 8.58 7.75 -15.33
N LYS A 194 9.91 7.77 -15.31
CA LYS A 194 10.72 6.66 -14.78
C LYS A 194 10.47 6.44 -13.29
N LEU A 195 10.42 7.49 -12.49
CA LEU A 195 10.12 7.39 -11.06
C LEU A 195 8.65 6.98 -10.82
N HIS A 196 7.70 7.43 -11.65
CA HIS A 196 6.34 6.88 -11.64
C HIS A 196 6.34 5.37 -11.85
N GLN A 197 7.05 4.88 -12.88
CA GLN A 197 7.17 3.45 -13.18
C GLN A 197 7.82 2.71 -12.01
N PHE A 198 8.92 3.23 -11.46
CA PHE A 198 9.57 2.66 -10.27
C PHE A 198 8.58 2.45 -9.12
N GLY A 199 7.87 3.51 -8.73
CA GLY A 199 6.90 3.43 -7.63
C GLY A 199 5.76 2.45 -7.93
N LEU A 200 5.25 2.44 -9.17
CA LEU A 200 4.19 1.53 -9.59
C LEU A 200 4.62 0.06 -9.42
N GLU A 201 5.80 -0.29 -9.93
CA GLU A 201 6.29 -1.67 -9.87
C GLU A 201 6.62 -2.12 -8.45
N VAL A 202 7.18 -1.21 -7.62
CA VAL A 202 7.38 -1.48 -6.18
C VAL A 202 6.04 -1.73 -5.48
N GLY A 203 5.02 -0.92 -5.76
CA GLY A 203 3.68 -1.08 -5.19
C GLY A 203 2.99 -2.37 -5.61
N MET A 204 3.14 -2.77 -6.88
CA MET A 204 2.65 -4.06 -7.39
C MET A 204 3.35 -5.23 -6.69
N ALA A 205 4.67 -5.22 -6.60
CA ALA A 205 5.44 -6.25 -5.90
C ALA A 205 5.06 -6.34 -4.42
N PHE A 206 4.88 -5.17 -3.78
CA PHE A 206 4.46 -5.09 -2.39
C PHE A 206 3.14 -5.82 -2.14
N GLN A 207 2.11 -5.60 -2.99
CA GLN A 207 0.82 -6.26 -2.81
C GLN A 207 0.91 -7.75 -3.11
N LEU A 208 1.60 -8.16 -4.18
CA LEU A 208 1.78 -9.57 -4.51
C LEU A 208 2.42 -10.37 -3.36
N ILE A 209 3.40 -9.79 -2.67
CA ILE A 209 4.01 -10.41 -1.48
C ILE A 209 3.07 -10.39 -0.27
N ASP A 210 2.24 -9.35 -0.12
CA ASP A 210 1.22 -9.32 0.94
C ASP A 210 0.25 -10.51 0.81
N ASP A 211 -0.20 -10.77 -0.41
CA ASP A 211 -1.09 -11.89 -0.72
C ASP A 211 -0.43 -13.27 -0.48
N VAL A 212 0.89 -13.39 -0.71
CA VAL A 212 1.64 -14.61 -0.34
C VAL A 212 1.70 -14.79 1.17
N LEU A 213 1.98 -13.71 1.90
CA LEU A 213 2.10 -13.74 3.35
C LEU A 213 0.77 -14.09 4.04
N ASP A 214 -0.36 -13.78 3.43
CA ASP A 214 -1.68 -14.17 3.94
C ASP A 214 -1.87 -15.69 4.05
N TYR A 215 -1.08 -16.49 3.31
CA TYR A 215 -1.08 -17.97 3.37
C TYR A 215 0.13 -18.57 4.08
N GLU A 216 1.19 -17.81 4.36
CA GLU A 216 2.44 -18.35 4.93
C GLU A 216 2.81 -17.75 6.28
N GLY A 217 2.30 -16.56 6.58
CA GLY A 217 2.61 -15.85 7.83
C GLY A 217 1.96 -16.49 9.05
N SER A 218 2.44 -16.10 10.22
CA SER A 218 1.77 -16.37 11.50
C SER A 218 1.03 -15.12 11.97
N VAL A 219 0.02 -15.29 12.81
CA VAL A 219 -0.73 -14.17 13.43
C VAL A 219 0.22 -13.19 14.14
N ALA A 220 1.26 -13.72 14.79
CA ALA A 220 2.27 -12.91 15.49
C ALA A 220 3.12 -12.05 14.54
N GLU A 221 3.37 -12.53 13.32
CA GLU A 221 4.17 -11.81 12.31
C GLU A 221 3.32 -10.83 11.50
N LEU A 222 2.09 -11.22 11.15
CA LEU A 222 1.20 -10.43 10.28
C LEU A 222 0.47 -9.32 11.03
N GLY A 223 0.19 -9.50 12.32
CA GLY A 223 -0.66 -8.60 13.11
C GLY A 223 -2.14 -8.63 12.67
N LYS A 224 -2.51 -9.60 11.80
CA LYS A 224 -3.86 -9.95 11.34
C LYS A 224 -3.99 -11.47 11.31
N ASN A 225 -5.19 -12.01 11.13
CA ASN A 225 -5.37 -13.45 11.01
C ASN A 225 -4.85 -13.95 9.66
N VAL A 226 -4.41 -15.21 9.61
CA VAL A 226 -4.07 -15.90 8.36
C VAL A 226 -5.35 -16.21 7.61
N GLY A 227 -5.39 -15.89 6.31
CA GLY A 227 -6.57 -16.09 5.48
C GLY A 227 -7.64 -14.99 5.60
N ASP A 228 -7.30 -13.81 6.12
CA ASP A 228 -8.23 -12.67 6.18
C ASP A 228 -8.75 -12.29 4.79
N ASP A 229 -7.89 -12.29 3.75
CA ASP A 229 -8.32 -12.01 2.37
C ASP A 229 -9.36 -13.02 1.88
N LEU A 230 -9.20 -14.29 2.26
CA LEU A 230 -10.20 -15.33 1.94
C LEU A 230 -11.49 -15.13 2.73
N ALA A 231 -11.40 -14.83 4.03
CA ALA A 231 -12.57 -14.56 4.88
C ALA A 231 -13.42 -13.43 4.31
N GLU A 232 -12.76 -12.41 3.77
CA GLU A 232 -13.40 -11.28 3.10
C GLU A 232 -13.92 -11.63 1.69
N GLY A 233 -13.57 -12.81 1.15
CA GLY A 233 -13.96 -13.27 -0.18
C GLY A 233 -13.17 -12.58 -1.31
N LYS A 234 -11.94 -12.14 -1.04
CA LYS A 234 -11.04 -11.52 -2.03
C LYS A 234 -10.36 -12.61 -2.86
N PRO A 235 -10.59 -12.68 -4.19
CA PRO A 235 -9.88 -13.61 -5.07
C PRO A 235 -8.47 -13.07 -5.38
N THR A 236 -7.51 -13.39 -4.52
CA THR A 236 -6.11 -12.98 -4.70
C THR A 236 -5.38 -13.93 -5.67
N LEU A 237 -4.20 -13.51 -6.16
CA LEU A 237 -3.49 -14.26 -7.20
C LEU A 237 -3.21 -15.72 -6.85
N PRO A 238 -2.85 -16.10 -5.60
CA PRO A 238 -2.71 -17.50 -5.24
C PRO A 238 -3.98 -18.34 -5.48
N LEU A 239 -5.16 -17.79 -5.16
CA LEU A 239 -6.44 -18.49 -5.42
C LEU A 239 -6.76 -18.56 -6.90
N ILE A 240 -6.58 -17.46 -7.64
CA ILE A 240 -6.80 -17.39 -9.09
C ILE A 240 -5.92 -18.41 -9.81
N TYR A 241 -4.66 -18.57 -9.41
CA TYR A 241 -3.76 -19.57 -9.97
C TYR A 241 -4.29 -20.99 -9.78
N VAL A 242 -4.79 -21.33 -8.59
CA VAL A 242 -5.40 -22.65 -8.34
C VAL A 242 -6.66 -22.87 -9.18
N LEU A 243 -7.48 -21.83 -9.38
CA LEU A 243 -8.66 -21.91 -10.25
C LEU A 243 -8.28 -22.18 -11.71
N GLN A 244 -7.11 -21.73 -12.17
CA GLN A 244 -6.63 -21.95 -13.54
C GLN A 244 -5.93 -23.30 -13.70
N GLU A 245 -5.00 -23.64 -12.81
CA GLU A 245 -4.05 -24.75 -12.97
C GLU A 245 -4.38 -25.97 -12.09
N GLY A 246 -5.26 -25.84 -11.09
CA GLY A 246 -5.58 -26.91 -10.16
C GLY A 246 -6.43 -28.03 -10.76
N SER A 247 -6.48 -29.16 -10.07
CA SER A 247 -7.38 -30.28 -10.38
C SER A 247 -8.86 -29.87 -10.23
N PRO A 248 -9.80 -30.58 -10.81
CA PRO A 248 -11.24 -30.29 -10.65
C PRO A 248 -11.70 -30.23 -9.19
N ALA A 249 -11.16 -31.07 -8.32
CA ALA A 249 -11.47 -31.05 -6.88
C ALA A 249 -10.91 -29.81 -6.17
N GLU A 250 -9.69 -29.39 -6.51
CA GLU A 250 -9.08 -28.18 -5.97
C GLU A 250 -9.80 -26.93 -6.45
N ARG A 251 -10.15 -26.84 -7.73
CA ARG A 251 -10.97 -25.74 -8.26
C ARG A 251 -12.32 -25.63 -7.55
N ALA A 252 -13.01 -26.76 -7.35
CA ALA A 252 -14.29 -26.76 -6.64
C ALA A 252 -14.15 -26.28 -5.19
N LEU A 253 -13.07 -26.69 -4.49
CA LEU A 253 -12.77 -26.23 -3.14
C LEU A 253 -12.56 -24.71 -3.11
N ILE A 254 -11.70 -24.17 -3.99
CA ILE A 254 -11.39 -22.74 -4.04
C ILE A 254 -12.60 -21.91 -4.48
N THR A 255 -13.39 -22.39 -5.45
CA THR A 255 -14.64 -21.73 -5.85
C THR A 255 -15.58 -21.58 -4.66
N ALA A 256 -15.87 -22.67 -3.95
CA ALA A 256 -16.73 -22.63 -2.76
C ALA A 256 -16.16 -21.70 -1.65
N ALA A 257 -14.84 -21.68 -1.49
CA ALA A 257 -14.18 -20.85 -0.51
C ALA A 257 -14.32 -19.35 -0.83
N ILE A 258 -14.12 -18.94 -2.08
CA ILE A 258 -14.31 -17.55 -2.52
C ILE A 258 -15.76 -17.11 -2.34
N GLU A 259 -16.72 -17.94 -2.72
CA GLU A 259 -18.15 -17.61 -2.64
C GLU A 259 -18.67 -17.49 -1.21
N ASN A 260 -18.16 -18.34 -0.28
CA ASN A 260 -18.71 -18.47 1.06
C ASN A 260 -17.79 -18.01 2.19
N GLY A 261 -16.55 -17.58 1.89
CA GLY A 261 -15.58 -17.08 2.89
C GLY A 261 -14.66 -18.14 3.51
N GLY A 262 -14.78 -19.41 3.16
CA GLY A 262 -13.82 -20.53 3.30
C GLY A 262 -13.13 -20.84 4.64
N LEU A 263 -13.40 -20.09 5.72
CA LEU A 263 -12.67 -20.21 6.99
C LEU A 263 -12.81 -21.62 7.64
N GLU A 264 -13.95 -22.29 7.49
CA GLU A 264 -14.17 -23.65 8.02
C GLU A 264 -13.21 -24.68 7.42
N ARG A 265 -12.69 -24.40 6.21
CA ARG A 265 -11.75 -25.25 5.48
C ARG A 265 -10.40 -24.58 5.21
N LEU A 266 -10.05 -23.57 5.99
CA LEU A 266 -8.85 -22.79 5.78
C LEU A 266 -7.57 -23.64 5.71
N SER A 267 -7.43 -24.65 6.55
CA SER A 267 -6.28 -25.58 6.55
C SER A 267 -6.16 -26.35 5.22
N ASP A 268 -7.28 -26.83 4.65
CA ASP A 268 -7.30 -27.53 3.37
C ASP A 268 -6.94 -26.58 2.22
N ILE A 269 -7.46 -25.36 2.26
CA ILE A 269 -7.20 -24.34 1.25
C ILE A 269 -5.72 -23.93 1.28
N ILE A 270 -5.15 -23.67 2.45
CA ILE A 270 -3.71 -23.39 2.61
C ILE A 270 -2.87 -24.55 2.07
N ALA A 271 -3.26 -25.80 2.36
CA ALA A 271 -2.54 -26.98 1.86
C ALA A 271 -2.58 -27.04 0.34
N VAL A 272 -3.73 -26.74 -0.28
CA VAL A 272 -3.88 -26.68 -1.76
C VAL A 272 -3.03 -25.56 -2.35
N VAL A 273 -3.13 -24.35 -1.82
CA VAL A 273 -2.36 -23.17 -2.29
C VAL A 273 -0.85 -23.44 -2.22
N LYS A 274 -0.37 -24.06 -1.14
CA LYS A 274 1.06 -24.39 -0.97
C LYS A 274 1.55 -25.45 -1.95
N ARG A 275 0.79 -26.55 -2.14
CA ARG A 275 1.24 -27.66 -3.01
C ARG A 275 1.06 -27.40 -4.50
N SER A 276 0.16 -26.50 -4.89
CA SER A 276 -0.14 -26.19 -6.31
C SER A 276 0.96 -25.37 -7.00
N GLY A 277 1.90 -24.79 -6.27
CA GLY A 277 2.88 -23.85 -6.79
C GLY A 277 2.36 -22.41 -6.95
N ALA A 278 1.16 -22.10 -6.45
CA ALA A 278 0.53 -20.78 -6.54
C ALA A 278 1.36 -19.67 -5.86
N LEU A 279 1.94 -19.98 -4.68
CA LEU A 279 2.79 -19.04 -3.96
C LEU A 279 4.09 -18.73 -4.72
N ASP A 280 4.71 -19.76 -5.31
CA ASP A 280 5.92 -19.57 -6.12
C ASP A 280 5.62 -18.79 -7.41
N HIS A 281 4.45 -19.02 -8.04
CA HIS A 281 3.99 -18.21 -9.16
C HIS A 281 3.85 -16.73 -8.76
N THR A 282 3.17 -16.46 -7.67
CA THR A 282 2.96 -15.08 -7.17
C THR A 282 4.29 -14.40 -6.82
N ARG A 283 5.23 -15.13 -6.20
CA ARG A 283 6.59 -14.61 -5.93
C ARG A 283 7.36 -14.30 -7.20
N ARG A 284 7.31 -15.16 -8.22
CA ARG A 284 7.95 -14.88 -9.52
C ARG A 284 7.38 -13.62 -10.17
N GLN A 285 6.08 -13.40 -10.10
CA GLN A 285 5.45 -12.15 -10.56
C GLN A 285 6.00 -10.94 -9.78
N ALA A 286 6.10 -11.02 -8.45
CA ALA A 286 6.67 -9.95 -7.63
C ALA A 286 8.15 -9.67 -7.96
N GLN A 287 8.96 -10.72 -8.17
CA GLN A 287 10.36 -10.59 -8.58
C GLN A 287 10.51 -9.88 -9.93
N GLN A 288 9.64 -10.20 -10.91
CA GLN A 288 9.62 -9.52 -12.21
C GLN A 288 9.31 -8.03 -12.07
N ARG A 289 8.36 -7.67 -11.17
CA ARG A 289 8.02 -6.27 -10.87
C ARG A 289 9.21 -5.53 -10.28
N VAL A 290 9.91 -6.11 -9.30
CA VAL A 290 11.10 -5.49 -8.72
C VAL A 290 12.22 -5.33 -9.76
N ALA A 291 12.44 -6.33 -10.62
CA ALA A 291 13.41 -6.19 -11.69
C ALA A 291 13.07 -5.06 -12.68
N GLN A 292 11.78 -4.81 -12.93
CA GLN A 292 11.32 -3.67 -13.73
C GLN A 292 11.50 -2.34 -12.98
N ALA A 293 11.23 -2.30 -11.68
CA ALA A 293 11.45 -1.14 -10.84
C ALA A 293 12.94 -0.72 -10.86
N LEU A 294 13.86 -1.65 -10.63
CA LEU A 294 15.30 -1.36 -10.62
C LEU A 294 15.78 -0.78 -11.95
N ARG A 295 15.28 -1.28 -13.09
CA ARG A 295 15.57 -0.71 -14.42
C ARG A 295 15.06 0.72 -14.59
N ALA A 296 14.01 1.09 -13.90
CA ALA A 296 13.48 2.46 -13.97
C ALA A 296 14.39 3.49 -13.25
N LEU A 297 15.35 3.04 -12.41
CA LEU A 297 16.32 3.90 -11.74
C LEU A 297 17.54 4.26 -12.59
N ASP A 298 17.67 3.75 -13.82
CA ASP A 298 18.85 3.95 -14.68
C ASP A 298 19.20 5.43 -14.92
N LEU A 299 18.19 6.32 -14.92
CA LEU A 299 18.36 7.76 -15.09
C LEU A 299 18.60 8.53 -13.78
N ILE A 300 18.56 7.85 -12.64
CA ILE A 300 18.77 8.48 -11.34
C ILE A 300 20.25 8.46 -10.99
N PRO A 301 20.87 9.60 -10.65
CA PRO A 301 22.29 9.65 -10.31
C PRO A 301 22.64 8.71 -9.15
N ALA A 302 23.83 8.09 -9.22
CA ALA A 302 24.36 7.27 -8.12
C ALA A 302 24.49 8.14 -6.85
N SER A 303 23.90 7.67 -5.76
CA SER A 303 23.90 8.36 -4.47
C SER A 303 23.39 7.41 -3.38
N PRO A 304 23.65 7.68 -2.10
CA PRO A 304 23.07 6.91 -1.01
C PRO A 304 21.53 6.89 -1.04
N PHE A 305 20.90 7.92 -1.61
CA PHE A 305 19.45 8.00 -1.75
C PHE A 305 18.92 7.06 -2.84
N ARG A 306 19.63 6.93 -3.98
CA ARG A 306 19.34 5.93 -4.99
C ARG A 306 19.51 4.52 -4.43
N ASP A 307 20.59 4.26 -3.71
CA ASP A 307 20.81 2.97 -3.03
C ASP A 307 19.67 2.68 -2.05
N GLY A 308 19.14 3.72 -1.38
CA GLY A 308 17.96 3.63 -0.53
C GLY A 308 16.70 3.23 -1.31
N LEU A 309 16.49 3.74 -2.54
CA LEU A 309 15.39 3.33 -3.42
C LEU A 309 15.51 1.86 -3.83
N GLU A 310 16.71 1.40 -4.19
CA GLU A 310 16.98 -0.01 -4.50
C GLU A 310 16.67 -0.91 -3.29
N GLN A 311 17.07 -0.49 -2.09
CA GLN A 311 16.74 -1.21 -0.84
C GLN A 311 15.23 -1.25 -0.55
N VAL A 312 14.47 -0.20 -0.90
CA VAL A 312 12.99 -0.21 -0.77
C VAL A 312 12.39 -1.26 -1.70
N ALA A 313 12.88 -1.36 -2.95
CA ALA A 313 12.42 -2.37 -3.91
C ALA A 313 12.72 -3.79 -3.41
N ASP A 314 13.93 -4.03 -2.90
CA ASP A 314 14.31 -5.31 -2.28
C ASP A 314 13.47 -5.63 -1.03
N ALA A 315 13.18 -4.61 -0.22
CA ALA A 315 12.34 -4.77 0.96
C ALA A 315 10.90 -5.16 0.63
N ALA A 316 10.39 -4.78 -0.54
CA ALA A 316 9.07 -5.20 -1.00
C ALA A 316 8.98 -6.71 -1.25
N LEU A 317 10.08 -7.35 -1.71
CA LEU A 317 10.15 -8.81 -1.89
C LEU A 317 10.42 -9.57 -0.60
N ASN A 318 11.32 -9.05 0.25
CA ASN A 318 11.89 -9.79 1.38
C ASN A 318 11.22 -9.48 2.72
N ARG A 319 10.01 -8.93 2.69
CA ARG A 319 9.25 -8.66 3.91
C ARG A 319 8.72 -9.95 4.54
N LYS A 320 8.65 -9.95 5.87
CA LYS A 320 8.09 -11.04 6.68
C LYS A 320 6.75 -10.64 7.31
N SER A 321 6.43 -9.36 7.22
CA SER A 321 5.18 -8.78 7.74
C SER A 321 4.93 -7.44 7.04
#